data_746819b37d32c2b9d0d9a529b8ea8089
#
_entry.id   746819b37d32c2b9d0d9a529b8ea8089
#
_cell.length_a   1.000
_cell.length_b   1.000
_cell.length_c   1.000
_cell.angle_alpha   90.00
_cell.angle_beta   90.00
_cell.angle_gamma   90.00
#
_symmetry.space_group_name_H-M   'P 1'
#
loop_
_entity.id
_entity.type
_entity.pdbx_description
1 polymer ?
#
loop_
_entity_poly.entity_id
_entity_poly.type
_entity_poly.pdbx_seq_one_letter_code
_entity_poly.pdbx_strand_id
1 'polypeptide(L)'
;MRSVSLSYAHDTFTIDYEDLEKKAADPKVKVMLLCNPHNPAGRVWTREELSRIGKICIRNGLIVVSDEIHCELVFPGYTFTPFASISEEFLRHSVTCLSPSKAFNIAGLQIANIVCYDENLRRKIDRAININEVCDVNPFGVIATIAAYNEGEEWLSQLIDYLWQNYLYMKDFCGKYLPDFPITLLEGTYLVWMDCRKLGKSSEELEHLLIEKAKLWLNAGTMYGAEGEGFMRWNIACPRSSLIKGVELFRDFVGCAC
;
A
#
# COMPACT_ATOMS: atom_id res chain seq x y z
N MET A 1 14.55 12.32 1.11
CA MET A 1 13.66 11.50 0.27
C MET A 1 12.90 12.43 -0.66
N ARG A 2 12.58 12.01 -1.90
CA ARG A 2 11.76 12.76 -2.86
C ARG A 2 10.64 11.84 -3.32
N SER A 3 9.40 12.25 -3.21
CA SER A 3 8.25 11.49 -3.73
C SER A 3 8.14 11.66 -5.24
N VAL A 4 7.71 10.61 -5.93
CA VAL A 4 7.27 10.68 -7.33
C VAL A 4 5.77 10.93 -7.30
N SER A 5 5.31 11.91 -8.06
CA SER A 5 3.91 12.30 -8.08
C SER A 5 3.04 11.22 -8.73
N LEU A 6 1.86 11.01 -8.17
CA LEU A 6 0.80 10.21 -8.77
C LEU A 6 -0.32 11.15 -9.22
N SER A 7 -0.79 10.97 -10.44
CA SER A 7 -1.92 11.72 -11.00
C SER A 7 -3.23 11.00 -10.68
N TYR A 8 -4.16 11.70 -10.03
CA TYR A 8 -5.48 11.17 -9.69
C TYR A 8 -6.50 11.55 -10.77
N ALA A 9 -7.12 10.55 -11.39
CA ALA A 9 -8.20 10.70 -12.35
C ALA A 9 -9.06 9.42 -12.40
N HIS A 10 -10.36 9.57 -12.64
CA HIS A 10 -11.29 8.44 -12.77
C HIS A 10 -11.23 7.45 -11.60
N ASP A 11 -11.17 7.97 -10.38
CA ASP A 11 -11.10 7.22 -9.12
C ASP A 11 -9.88 6.28 -9.00
N THR A 12 -8.81 6.57 -9.74
CA THR A 12 -7.55 5.81 -9.69
C THR A 12 -6.34 6.73 -9.80
N PHE A 13 -5.17 6.16 -9.52
CA PHE A 13 -3.90 6.87 -9.61
C PHE A 13 -3.03 6.29 -10.73
N THR A 14 -2.34 7.17 -11.45
CA THR A 14 -1.34 6.82 -12.45
C THR A 14 0.00 7.44 -12.10
N ILE A 15 1.09 6.81 -12.55
CA ILE A 15 2.45 7.27 -12.27
C ILE A 15 2.77 8.45 -13.19
N ASP A 16 3.28 9.54 -12.62
CA ASP A 16 3.90 10.62 -13.38
C ASP A 16 5.33 10.19 -13.79
N TYR A 17 5.43 9.65 -15.00
CA TYR A 17 6.71 9.17 -15.51
C TYR A 17 7.69 10.29 -15.86
N GLU A 18 7.22 11.49 -16.17
CA GLU A 18 8.10 12.64 -16.44
C GLU A 18 8.77 13.10 -15.14
N ASP A 19 7.99 13.17 -14.08
CA ASP A 19 8.51 13.47 -12.75
C ASP A 19 9.48 12.38 -12.26
N LEU A 20 9.15 11.10 -12.49
CA LEU A 20 10.05 9.98 -12.18
C LEU A 20 11.38 10.09 -12.95
N GLU A 21 11.34 10.34 -14.26
CA GLU A 21 12.55 10.50 -15.09
C GLU A 21 13.43 11.66 -14.58
N LYS A 22 12.82 12.80 -14.31
CA LYS A 22 13.51 13.99 -13.80
C LYS A 22 14.18 13.71 -12.45
N LYS A 23 13.51 13.02 -11.54
CA LYS A 23 14.03 12.70 -10.21
C LYS A 23 15.10 11.61 -10.28
N ALA A 24 14.90 10.59 -11.11
CA ALA A 24 15.87 9.52 -11.32
C ALA A 24 17.20 10.01 -11.92
N ALA A 25 17.16 11.03 -12.76
CA ALA A 25 18.36 11.61 -13.40
C ALA A 25 19.24 12.42 -12.42
N ASP A 26 18.77 12.76 -11.21
CA ASP A 26 19.59 13.45 -10.22
C ASP A 26 20.69 12.50 -9.68
N PRO A 27 21.98 12.82 -9.83
CA PRO A 27 23.09 11.96 -9.42
C PRO A 27 23.12 11.65 -7.92
N LYS A 28 22.40 12.40 -7.10
CA LYS A 28 22.24 12.15 -5.65
C LYS A 28 21.22 11.05 -5.35
N VAL A 29 20.34 10.73 -6.27
CA VAL A 29 19.35 9.64 -6.13
C VAL A 29 20.02 8.33 -6.48
N LYS A 30 19.90 7.32 -5.62
CA LYS A 30 20.53 6.00 -5.77
C LYS A 30 19.55 4.86 -5.63
N VAL A 31 18.41 5.12 -5.04
CA VAL A 31 17.42 4.09 -4.72
C VAL A 31 16.02 4.61 -5.06
N MET A 32 15.21 3.76 -5.67
CA MET A 32 13.77 3.91 -5.81
C MET A 32 13.09 2.99 -4.80
N LEU A 33 12.24 3.54 -3.94
CA LEU A 33 11.32 2.75 -3.11
C LEU A 33 10.02 2.60 -3.87
N LEU A 34 9.67 1.37 -4.23
CA LEU A 34 8.45 1.01 -4.96
C LEU A 34 7.55 0.19 -4.05
N CYS A 35 6.30 0.61 -3.88
CA CYS A 35 5.29 -0.18 -3.17
C CYS A 35 4.34 -0.83 -4.18
N ASN A 36 4.22 -2.15 -4.15
CA ASN A 36 3.37 -2.93 -5.05
C ASN A 36 2.85 -4.22 -4.39
N PRO A 37 1.55 -4.36 -4.12
CA PRO A 37 0.44 -3.39 -4.27
C PRO A 37 0.65 -2.11 -3.47
N HIS A 38 0.13 -1.00 -3.99
CA HIS A 38 0.45 0.34 -3.50
C HIS A 38 -0.46 0.79 -2.35
N ASN A 39 0.14 1.07 -1.20
CA ASN A 39 -0.50 1.76 -0.09
C ASN A 39 -0.08 3.26 -0.13
N PRO A 40 -1.02 4.21 -0.15
CA PRO A 40 -2.45 4.10 0.17
C PRO A 40 -3.38 3.97 -1.04
N ALA A 41 -2.89 4.10 -2.28
CA ALA A 41 -3.73 4.25 -3.47
C ALA A 41 -4.54 3.00 -3.85
N GLY A 42 -4.21 1.81 -3.30
CA GLY A 42 -4.91 0.56 -3.59
C GLY A 42 -4.60 -0.03 -4.97
N ARG A 43 -3.58 0.50 -5.68
CA ARG A 43 -3.17 0.05 -7.02
C ARG A 43 -2.36 -1.25 -6.96
N VAL A 44 -2.56 -2.09 -7.96
CA VAL A 44 -1.66 -3.20 -8.32
C VAL A 44 -1.03 -2.82 -9.67
N TRP A 45 0.25 -2.43 -9.64
CA TRP A 45 0.90 -1.95 -10.85
C TRP A 45 1.00 -3.06 -11.89
N THR A 46 0.61 -2.76 -13.13
CA THR A 46 0.68 -3.70 -14.24
C THR A 46 2.14 -4.03 -14.59
N ARG A 47 2.35 -5.14 -15.28
CA ARG A 47 3.68 -5.53 -15.78
C ARG A 47 4.30 -4.43 -16.66
N GLU A 48 3.48 -3.74 -17.44
CA GLU A 48 3.90 -2.64 -18.34
C GLU A 48 4.35 -1.43 -17.53
N GLU A 49 3.56 -1.04 -16.49
CA GLU A 49 3.90 0.06 -15.58
C GLU A 49 5.21 -0.24 -14.85
N LEU A 50 5.34 -1.43 -14.27
CA LEU A 50 6.54 -1.89 -13.58
C LEU A 50 7.74 -1.94 -14.53
N SER A 51 7.56 -2.40 -15.76
CA SER A 51 8.62 -2.44 -16.78
C SER A 51 9.11 -1.04 -17.12
N ARG A 52 8.20 -0.06 -17.21
CA ARG A 52 8.57 1.32 -17.48
C ARG A 52 9.33 1.95 -16.32
N ILE A 53 8.86 1.75 -15.07
CA ILE A 53 9.56 2.18 -13.85
C ILE A 53 10.99 1.61 -13.84
N GLY A 54 11.12 0.29 -13.98
CA GLY A 54 12.39 -0.39 -13.90
C GLY A 54 13.39 0.07 -14.95
N LYS A 55 12.96 0.24 -16.20
CA LYS A 55 13.82 0.77 -17.28
C LYS A 55 14.32 2.17 -16.97
N ILE A 56 13.48 3.04 -16.40
CA ILE A 56 13.90 4.38 -15.97
C ILE A 56 14.94 4.29 -14.85
N CYS A 57 14.69 3.47 -13.84
CA CYS A 57 15.59 3.31 -12.71
C CYS A 57 16.95 2.73 -13.13
N ILE A 58 16.95 1.63 -13.87
CA ILE A 58 18.18 0.94 -14.29
C ILE A 58 19.03 1.83 -15.20
N ARG A 59 18.42 2.52 -16.18
CA ARG A 59 19.13 3.46 -17.07
C ARG A 59 19.85 4.58 -16.28
N ASN A 60 19.31 4.98 -15.12
CA ASN A 60 19.89 5.99 -14.25
C ASN A 60 20.75 5.41 -13.12
N GLY A 61 21.02 4.10 -13.13
CA GLY A 61 21.86 3.43 -12.14
C GLY A 61 21.24 3.34 -10.73
N LEU A 62 19.91 3.34 -10.63
CA LEU A 62 19.20 3.17 -9.38
C LEU A 62 18.95 1.69 -9.06
N ILE A 63 19.03 1.37 -7.77
CA ILE A 63 18.50 0.10 -7.24
C ILE A 63 17.02 0.31 -6.89
N VAL A 64 16.17 -0.65 -7.27
CA VAL A 64 14.76 -0.64 -6.87
C VAL A 64 14.58 -1.50 -5.63
N VAL A 65 14.13 -0.90 -4.54
CA VAL A 65 13.63 -1.62 -3.36
C VAL A 65 12.12 -1.76 -3.53
N SER A 66 11.68 -2.97 -3.86
CA SER A 66 10.26 -3.30 -4.06
C SER A 66 9.67 -3.79 -2.75
N ASP A 67 8.81 -2.98 -2.15
CA ASP A 67 8.00 -3.37 -1.00
C ASP A 67 6.75 -4.09 -1.51
N GLU A 68 6.77 -5.42 -1.38
CA GLU A 68 5.73 -6.32 -1.85
C GLU A 68 4.95 -6.95 -0.68
N ILE A 69 4.91 -6.27 0.47
CA ILE A 69 4.27 -6.78 1.70
C ILE A 69 2.77 -7.06 1.54
N HIS A 70 2.12 -6.50 0.52
CA HIS A 70 0.71 -6.73 0.20
C HIS A 70 0.49 -7.67 -0.99
N CYS A 71 1.52 -8.38 -1.45
CA CYS A 71 1.48 -9.17 -2.70
C CYS A 71 0.39 -10.25 -2.73
N GLU A 72 0.03 -10.83 -1.59
CA GLU A 72 -1.05 -11.82 -1.48
C GLU A 72 -2.46 -11.19 -1.45
N LEU A 73 -2.57 -9.89 -1.20
CA LEU A 73 -3.85 -9.18 -1.04
C LEU A 73 -4.25 -8.49 -2.35
N VAL A 74 -4.60 -9.28 -3.34
CA VAL A 74 -5.00 -8.83 -4.68
C VAL A 74 -6.42 -9.31 -4.98
N PHE A 75 -7.26 -8.42 -5.51
CA PHE A 75 -8.68 -8.70 -5.74
C PHE A 75 -8.96 -9.30 -7.12
N PRO A 76 -10.13 -9.94 -7.31
CA PRO A 76 -10.51 -10.54 -8.58
C PRO A 76 -10.44 -9.55 -9.75
N GLY A 77 -9.84 -9.99 -10.86
CA GLY A 77 -9.64 -9.17 -12.06
C GLY A 77 -8.28 -8.48 -12.13
N TYR A 78 -7.47 -8.53 -11.07
CA TYR A 78 -6.13 -7.99 -11.03
C TYR A 78 -5.08 -9.07 -10.82
N THR A 79 -3.87 -8.82 -11.27
CA THR A 79 -2.76 -9.79 -11.16
C THR A 79 -1.52 -9.10 -10.64
N PHE A 80 -1.03 -9.59 -9.51
CA PHE A 80 0.25 -9.15 -8.97
C PHE A 80 1.40 -9.68 -9.83
N THR A 81 2.35 -8.82 -10.13
CA THR A 81 3.60 -9.16 -10.80
C THR A 81 4.77 -8.82 -9.88
N PRO A 82 5.54 -9.79 -9.38
CA PRO A 82 6.76 -9.50 -8.63
C PRO A 82 7.74 -8.69 -9.51
N PHE A 83 8.26 -7.59 -8.99
CA PHE A 83 9.15 -6.71 -9.77
C PHE A 83 10.37 -7.46 -10.32
N ALA A 84 11.00 -8.27 -9.49
CA ALA A 84 12.18 -9.07 -9.84
C ALA A 84 11.92 -10.13 -10.93
N SER A 85 10.65 -10.52 -11.16
CA SER A 85 10.27 -11.55 -12.14
C SER A 85 10.18 -11.04 -13.58
N ILE A 86 10.27 -9.73 -13.78
CA ILE A 86 10.08 -9.12 -15.11
C ILE A 86 11.19 -9.51 -16.08
N SER A 87 12.44 -9.46 -15.63
CA SER A 87 13.61 -9.92 -16.38
C SER A 87 14.80 -10.16 -15.44
N GLU A 88 15.85 -10.83 -15.97
CA GLU A 88 17.11 -11.01 -15.22
C GLU A 88 17.77 -9.67 -14.86
N GLU A 89 17.65 -8.65 -15.70
CA GLU A 89 18.15 -7.31 -15.42
C GLU A 89 17.44 -6.67 -14.22
N PHE A 90 16.10 -6.83 -14.12
CA PHE A 90 15.32 -6.35 -12.98
C PHE A 90 15.69 -7.09 -11.71
N LEU A 91 15.85 -8.42 -11.79
CA LEU A 91 16.29 -9.25 -10.67
C LEU A 91 17.63 -8.79 -10.09
N ARG A 92 18.60 -8.44 -10.97
CA ARG A 92 19.94 -7.98 -10.56
C ARG A 92 19.97 -6.58 -9.96
N HIS A 93 18.99 -5.73 -10.31
CA HIS A 93 18.91 -4.33 -9.88
C HIS A 93 17.80 -4.08 -8.84
N SER A 94 17.33 -5.13 -8.18
CA SER A 94 16.29 -5.00 -7.17
C SER A 94 16.59 -5.70 -5.86
N VAL A 95 15.89 -5.21 -4.84
CA VAL A 95 15.75 -5.83 -3.52
C VAL A 95 14.27 -5.95 -3.26
N THR A 96 13.77 -7.16 -3.01
CA THR A 96 12.35 -7.39 -2.70
C THR A 96 12.15 -7.58 -1.21
N CYS A 97 11.21 -6.86 -0.63
CA CYS A 97 10.82 -6.96 0.77
C CYS A 97 9.44 -7.60 0.88
N LEU A 98 9.35 -8.71 1.62
CA LEU A 98 8.15 -9.53 1.78
C LEU A 98 7.88 -9.81 3.24
N SER A 99 6.61 -9.98 3.60
CA SER A 99 6.24 -10.47 4.93
C SER A 99 4.83 -11.05 4.92
N PRO A 100 4.56 -12.17 5.59
CA PRO A 100 3.21 -12.69 5.78
C PRO A 100 2.35 -11.82 6.71
N SER A 101 2.94 -10.80 7.32
CA SER A 101 2.33 -10.02 8.40
C SER A 101 1.02 -9.32 8.00
N LYS A 102 0.88 -8.89 6.75
CA LYS A 102 -0.32 -8.21 6.27
C LYS A 102 -1.39 -9.19 5.81
N ALA A 103 -1.00 -10.21 5.06
CA ALA A 103 -1.91 -11.23 4.56
C ALA A 103 -2.48 -12.10 5.67
N PHE A 104 -1.69 -12.44 6.68
CA PHE A 104 -2.07 -13.36 7.75
C PHE A 104 -2.25 -12.71 9.13
N ASN A 105 -2.28 -11.37 9.18
CA ASN A 105 -2.50 -10.60 10.41
C ASN A 105 -1.54 -10.95 11.56
N ILE A 106 -0.27 -11.19 11.25
CA ILE A 106 0.77 -11.56 12.23
C ILE A 106 1.84 -10.48 12.40
N ALA A 107 1.50 -9.22 12.18
CA ALA A 107 2.44 -8.10 12.29
C ALA A 107 3.13 -8.00 13.67
N GLY A 108 2.44 -8.42 14.74
CA GLY A 108 3.00 -8.43 16.09
C GLY A 108 4.19 -9.39 16.26
N LEU A 109 4.40 -10.34 15.36
CA LEU A 109 5.54 -11.26 15.38
C LEU A 109 6.81 -10.68 14.73
N GLN A 110 6.70 -9.52 14.08
CA GLN A 110 7.84 -8.74 13.56
C GLN A 110 8.81 -9.55 12.70
N ILE A 111 8.28 -10.24 11.68
CA ILE A 111 9.08 -11.04 10.76
C ILE A 111 8.91 -10.52 9.33
N ALA A 112 10.01 -10.45 8.58
CA ALA A 112 10.05 -10.10 7.17
C ALA A 112 11.19 -10.83 6.46
N ASN A 113 11.11 -10.89 5.14
CA ASN A 113 12.12 -11.47 4.28
C ASN A 113 12.64 -10.40 3.30
N ILE A 114 13.97 -10.39 3.11
CA ILE A 114 14.63 -9.54 2.12
C ILE A 114 15.27 -10.47 1.09
N VAL A 115 14.84 -10.36 -0.16
CA VAL A 115 15.37 -11.13 -1.28
C VAL A 115 16.23 -10.21 -2.15
N CYS A 116 17.49 -10.57 -2.34
CA CYS A 116 18.44 -9.84 -3.17
C CYS A 116 19.33 -10.82 -3.95
N TYR A 117 19.29 -10.75 -5.27
CA TYR A 117 20.08 -11.62 -6.13
C TYR A 117 21.55 -11.22 -6.16
N ASP A 118 21.84 -9.91 -6.25
CA ASP A 118 23.23 -9.41 -6.28
C ASP A 118 23.93 -9.68 -4.94
N GLU A 119 25.00 -10.47 -4.97
CA GLU A 119 25.72 -10.92 -3.77
C GLU A 119 26.39 -9.76 -3.04
N ASN A 120 26.91 -8.77 -3.74
CA ASN A 120 27.60 -7.65 -3.12
C ASN A 120 26.59 -6.74 -2.40
N LEU A 121 25.42 -6.53 -3.01
CA LEU A 121 24.34 -5.77 -2.40
C LEU A 121 23.76 -6.54 -1.20
N ARG A 122 23.54 -7.85 -1.34
CA ARG A 122 23.07 -8.72 -0.26
C ARG A 122 23.99 -8.68 0.96
N ARG A 123 25.32 -8.77 0.75
CA ARG A 123 26.31 -8.66 1.84
C ARG A 123 26.27 -7.30 2.55
N LYS A 124 26.01 -6.18 1.79
CA LYS A 124 25.87 -4.86 2.39
C LYS A 124 24.61 -4.77 3.25
N ILE A 125 23.51 -5.33 2.77
CA ILE A 125 22.24 -5.38 3.51
C ILE A 125 22.41 -6.19 4.78
N ASP A 126 22.94 -7.40 4.67
CA ASP A 126 23.22 -8.29 5.80
C ASP A 126 24.12 -7.61 6.85
N ARG A 127 25.19 -6.96 6.40
CA ARG A 127 26.04 -6.18 7.30
C ARG A 127 25.29 -5.06 8.01
N ALA A 128 24.41 -4.34 7.31
CA ALA A 128 23.64 -3.24 7.90
C ALA A 128 22.65 -3.75 8.95
N ILE A 129 22.02 -4.91 8.71
CA ILE A 129 21.14 -5.59 9.65
C ILE A 129 21.92 -6.01 10.91
N ASN A 130 23.08 -6.64 10.73
CA ASN A 130 23.90 -7.14 11.84
C ASN A 130 24.49 -6.00 12.69
N ILE A 131 24.99 -4.91 12.07
CA ILE A 131 25.53 -3.75 12.82
C ILE A 131 24.47 -3.09 13.69
N ASN A 132 23.19 -3.08 13.24
CA ASN A 132 22.10 -2.49 13.99
C ASN A 132 21.43 -3.50 14.95
N GLU A 133 21.99 -4.70 15.11
CA GLU A 133 21.49 -5.74 16.02
C GLU A 133 19.99 -6.10 15.80
N VAL A 134 19.56 -6.08 14.53
CA VAL A 134 18.19 -6.44 14.13
C VAL A 134 18.14 -7.75 13.34
N CYS A 135 19.20 -8.55 13.46
CA CYS A 135 19.34 -9.83 12.78
C CYS A 135 18.59 -10.97 13.48
N ASP A 136 18.33 -10.87 14.77
CA ASP A 136 17.66 -11.89 15.54
C ASP A 136 16.14 -11.80 15.36
N VAL A 137 15.60 -12.78 14.62
CA VAL A 137 14.17 -12.85 14.39
C VAL A 137 13.45 -13.55 15.54
N ASN A 138 12.21 -13.12 15.80
CA ASN A 138 11.36 -13.78 16.77
C ASN A 138 11.10 -15.26 16.35
N PRO A 139 11.46 -16.26 17.17
CA PRO A 139 11.30 -17.67 16.82
C PRO A 139 9.84 -18.06 16.53
N PHE A 140 8.86 -17.45 17.21
CA PHE A 140 7.46 -17.66 16.91
C PHE A 140 7.08 -17.07 15.55
N GLY A 141 7.74 -15.99 15.11
CA GLY A 141 7.57 -15.42 13.78
C GLY A 141 7.98 -16.39 12.68
N VAL A 142 9.10 -17.12 12.87
CA VAL A 142 9.57 -18.14 11.92
C VAL A 142 8.53 -19.26 11.78
N ILE A 143 8.08 -19.83 12.92
CA ILE A 143 7.09 -20.91 12.93
C ILE A 143 5.76 -20.43 12.30
N ALA A 144 5.31 -19.23 12.66
CA ALA A 144 4.08 -18.66 12.10
C ALA A 144 4.19 -18.42 10.59
N THR A 145 5.35 -17.99 10.09
CA THR A 145 5.59 -17.83 8.65
C THR A 145 5.48 -19.17 7.92
N ILE A 146 6.10 -20.21 8.47
CA ILE A 146 6.06 -21.57 7.91
C ILE A 146 4.61 -22.08 7.86
N ALA A 147 3.87 -21.95 8.96
CA ALA A 147 2.45 -22.34 9.02
C ALA A 147 1.57 -21.53 8.06
N ALA A 148 1.75 -20.22 8.02
CA ALA A 148 0.99 -19.33 7.15
C ALA A 148 1.12 -19.72 5.67
N TYR A 149 2.35 -19.93 5.19
CA TYR A 149 2.57 -20.26 3.79
C TYR A 149 2.29 -21.73 3.43
N ASN A 150 2.41 -22.66 4.36
CA ASN A 150 2.17 -24.07 4.08
C ASN A 150 0.70 -24.49 4.30
N GLU A 151 -0.04 -23.81 5.20
CA GLU A 151 -1.34 -24.26 5.67
C GLU A 151 -2.42 -23.17 5.58
N GLY A 152 -2.04 -21.92 5.25
CA GLY A 152 -2.94 -20.76 5.32
C GLY A 152 -3.71 -20.43 4.04
N GLU A 153 -3.62 -21.23 2.97
CA GLU A 153 -4.20 -20.92 1.65
C GLU A 153 -5.71 -20.71 1.71
N GLU A 154 -6.42 -21.64 2.35
CA GLU A 154 -7.89 -21.55 2.47
C GLU A 154 -8.30 -20.32 3.29
N TRP A 155 -7.62 -20.06 4.42
CA TRP A 155 -7.89 -18.89 5.24
C TRP A 155 -7.66 -17.58 4.46
N LEU A 156 -6.58 -17.50 3.70
CA LEU A 156 -6.25 -16.32 2.89
C LEU A 156 -7.29 -16.09 1.78
N SER A 157 -7.73 -17.16 1.10
CA SER A 157 -8.77 -17.08 0.09
C SER A 157 -10.08 -16.54 0.66
N GLN A 158 -10.52 -17.06 1.81
CA GLN A 158 -11.72 -16.57 2.50
C GLN A 158 -11.56 -15.11 2.98
N LEU A 159 -10.37 -14.72 3.43
CA LEU A 159 -10.08 -13.33 3.81
C LEU A 159 -10.19 -12.39 2.61
N ILE A 160 -9.61 -12.74 1.45
CA ILE A 160 -9.68 -11.94 0.23
C ILE A 160 -11.13 -11.74 -0.19
N ASP A 161 -11.93 -12.79 -0.20
CA ASP A 161 -13.36 -12.71 -0.50
C ASP A 161 -14.10 -11.80 0.48
N TYR A 162 -13.81 -11.93 1.77
CA TYR A 162 -14.42 -11.10 2.80
C TYR A 162 -14.07 -9.61 2.65
N LEU A 163 -12.79 -9.31 2.38
CA LEU A 163 -12.32 -7.95 2.15
C LEU A 163 -12.92 -7.36 0.88
N TRP A 164 -13.03 -8.16 -0.18
CA TRP A 164 -13.67 -7.74 -1.42
C TRP A 164 -15.15 -7.37 -1.19
N GLN A 165 -15.88 -8.19 -0.44
CA GLN A 165 -17.26 -7.88 -0.07
C GLN A 165 -17.37 -6.63 0.82
N ASN A 166 -16.39 -6.38 1.70
CA ASN A 166 -16.30 -5.14 2.48
C ASN A 166 -16.12 -3.93 1.56
N TYR A 167 -15.24 -4.03 0.58
CA TYR A 167 -15.03 -2.96 -0.40
C TYR A 167 -16.29 -2.69 -1.24
N LEU A 168 -16.92 -3.73 -1.76
CA LEU A 168 -18.14 -3.59 -2.56
C LEU A 168 -19.27 -2.91 -1.76
N TYR A 169 -19.45 -3.30 -0.50
CA TYR A 169 -20.41 -2.66 0.39
C TYR A 169 -20.10 -1.16 0.58
N MET A 170 -18.83 -0.83 0.87
CA MET A 170 -18.42 0.56 1.05
C MET A 170 -18.61 1.36 -0.24
N LYS A 171 -18.27 0.81 -1.39
CA LYS A 171 -18.44 1.43 -2.70
C LYS A 171 -19.91 1.75 -3.00
N ASP A 172 -20.80 0.77 -2.78
CA ASP A 172 -22.25 0.97 -2.96
C ASP A 172 -22.79 2.03 -2.01
N PHE A 173 -22.43 1.96 -0.73
CA PHE A 173 -22.83 2.92 0.27
C PHE A 173 -22.37 4.35 -0.08
N CYS A 174 -21.09 4.52 -0.43
CA CYS A 174 -20.56 5.83 -0.81
C CYS A 174 -21.22 6.35 -2.08
N GLY A 175 -21.39 5.52 -3.10
CA GLY A 175 -22.09 5.93 -4.32
C GLY A 175 -23.53 6.40 -4.10
N LYS A 176 -24.22 5.79 -3.13
CA LYS A 176 -25.62 6.10 -2.84
C LYS A 176 -25.81 7.27 -1.86
N TYR A 177 -25.00 7.32 -0.83
CA TYR A 177 -25.22 8.26 0.29
C TYR A 177 -24.14 9.34 0.44
N LEU A 178 -23.00 9.16 -0.23
CA LEU A 178 -21.83 10.03 -0.14
C LEU A 178 -21.23 10.33 -1.54
N PRO A 179 -22.03 10.70 -2.55
CA PRO A 179 -21.56 10.86 -3.94
C PRO A 179 -20.45 11.91 -4.09
N ASP A 180 -20.36 12.84 -3.14
CA ASP A 180 -19.34 13.88 -3.11
C ASP A 180 -18.00 13.44 -2.51
N PHE A 181 -17.94 12.21 -1.99
CA PHE A 181 -16.77 11.62 -1.33
C PHE A 181 -16.40 10.28 -2.00
N PRO A 182 -15.93 10.33 -3.24
CA PRO A 182 -15.61 9.11 -3.97
C PRO A 182 -14.44 8.36 -3.30
N ILE A 183 -14.50 7.04 -3.38
CA ILE A 183 -13.40 6.16 -2.99
C ILE A 183 -12.66 5.66 -4.21
N THR A 184 -11.36 5.46 -4.08
CA THR A 184 -10.54 4.92 -5.17
C THR A 184 -10.92 3.49 -5.52
N LEU A 185 -10.69 3.14 -6.79
CA LEU A 185 -10.73 1.76 -7.23
C LEU A 185 -9.68 0.95 -6.48
N LEU A 186 -10.14 -0.08 -5.77
CA LEU A 186 -9.29 -0.93 -4.96
C LEU A 186 -8.92 -2.19 -5.75
N GLU A 187 -7.67 -2.29 -6.18
CA GLU A 187 -7.13 -3.42 -6.94
C GLU A 187 -6.44 -4.44 -6.02
N GLY A 188 -5.90 -3.96 -4.90
CA GLY A 188 -5.25 -4.77 -3.88
C GLY A 188 -5.15 -4.04 -2.55
N THR A 189 -4.57 -4.68 -1.55
CA THR A 189 -4.53 -4.25 -0.14
C THR A 189 -5.91 -4.34 0.53
N TYR A 190 -6.03 -3.79 1.74
CA TYR A 190 -7.32 -3.60 2.44
C TYR A 190 -7.49 -2.12 2.88
N LEU A 191 -6.83 -1.22 2.13
CA LEU A 191 -6.73 0.19 2.47
C LEU A 191 -7.42 1.00 1.37
N VAL A 192 -8.53 1.62 1.72
CA VAL A 192 -9.35 2.41 0.80
C VAL A 192 -9.02 3.87 0.98
N TRP A 193 -8.82 4.57 -0.12
CA TRP A 193 -8.52 5.98 -0.16
C TRP A 193 -9.77 6.76 -0.55
N MET A 194 -10.21 7.70 0.28
CA MET A 194 -11.41 8.49 0.07
C MET A 194 -11.05 9.95 -0.18
N ASP A 195 -11.60 10.51 -1.23
CA ASP A 195 -11.46 11.94 -1.56
C ASP A 195 -12.43 12.77 -0.70
N CYS A 196 -11.88 13.55 0.22
CA CYS A 196 -12.61 14.41 1.12
C CYS A 196 -12.40 15.90 0.84
N ARG A 197 -11.76 16.24 -0.29
CA ARG A 197 -11.39 17.63 -0.65
C ARG A 197 -12.59 18.58 -0.69
N LYS A 198 -13.79 18.06 -0.96
CA LYS A 198 -15.03 18.84 -0.96
C LYS A 198 -15.35 19.48 0.40
N LEU A 199 -14.85 18.94 1.50
CA LEU A 199 -15.05 19.54 2.84
C LEU A 199 -14.24 20.80 3.06
N GLY A 200 -13.26 21.13 2.20
CA GLY A 200 -12.43 22.32 2.31
C GLY A 200 -11.59 22.39 3.59
N LYS A 201 -11.33 21.24 4.21
CA LYS A 201 -10.55 21.09 5.45
C LYS A 201 -9.24 20.38 5.17
N SER A 202 -8.20 20.68 5.95
CA SER A 202 -6.98 19.89 5.89
C SER A 202 -7.21 18.46 6.39
N SER A 203 -6.37 17.52 5.91
CA SER A 203 -6.50 16.10 6.30
C SER A 203 -6.34 15.92 7.82
N GLU A 204 -5.43 16.66 8.45
CA GLU A 204 -5.23 16.62 9.90
C GLU A 204 -6.43 17.21 10.65
N GLU A 205 -6.97 18.36 10.20
CA GLU A 205 -8.18 18.94 10.80
C GLU A 205 -9.33 17.96 10.72
N LEU A 206 -9.50 17.31 9.57
CA LEU A 206 -10.55 16.33 9.34
C LEU A 206 -10.39 15.10 10.24
N GLU A 207 -9.18 14.57 10.39
CA GLU A 207 -8.89 13.46 11.32
C GLU A 207 -9.32 13.83 12.76
N HIS A 208 -8.89 14.99 13.26
CA HIS A 208 -9.27 15.47 14.59
C HIS A 208 -10.78 15.60 14.76
N LEU A 209 -11.46 16.21 13.79
CA LEU A 209 -12.91 16.39 13.85
C LEU A 209 -13.68 15.07 13.84
N LEU A 210 -13.22 14.11 13.02
CA LEU A 210 -13.82 12.77 12.97
C LEU A 210 -13.66 12.03 14.29
N ILE A 211 -12.48 12.11 14.93
CA ILE A 211 -12.25 11.51 16.25
C ILE A 211 -13.15 12.16 17.31
N GLU A 212 -13.16 13.48 17.37
CA GLU A 212 -13.87 14.22 18.44
C GLU A 212 -15.38 14.14 18.30
N LYS A 213 -15.90 14.39 17.10
CA LYS A 213 -17.34 14.53 16.87
C LYS A 213 -18.02 13.23 16.43
N ALA A 214 -17.36 12.45 15.57
CA ALA A 214 -17.94 11.23 15.04
C ALA A 214 -17.45 9.95 15.74
N LYS A 215 -16.45 10.02 16.62
CA LYS A 215 -15.82 8.84 17.23
C LYS A 215 -15.31 7.84 16.19
N LEU A 216 -14.85 8.36 15.05
CA LEU A 216 -14.32 7.62 13.92
C LEU A 216 -12.87 8.03 13.70
N TRP A 217 -11.95 7.08 13.79
CA TRP A 217 -10.54 7.31 13.52
C TRP A 217 -10.15 6.78 12.16
N LEU A 218 -9.82 7.70 11.26
CA LEU A 218 -9.25 7.44 9.94
C LEU A 218 -7.85 8.08 9.90
N ASN A 219 -6.99 7.61 8.99
CA ASN A 219 -5.69 8.22 8.84
C ASN A 219 -5.73 9.42 7.88
N ALA A 220 -5.15 10.54 8.30
CA ALA A 220 -4.97 11.71 7.45
C ALA A 220 -4.09 11.37 6.23
N GLY A 221 -4.48 11.86 5.06
CA GLY A 221 -3.78 11.57 3.82
C GLY A 221 -2.36 12.10 3.77
N THR A 222 -2.09 13.22 4.42
CA THR A 222 -0.77 13.84 4.54
C THR A 222 0.28 12.96 5.22
N MET A 223 -0.11 11.93 6.00
CA MET A 223 0.82 10.88 6.49
C MET A 223 1.59 10.19 5.36
N TYR A 224 1.06 10.20 4.14
CA TYR A 224 1.62 9.52 2.96
C TYR A 224 2.28 10.47 1.97
N GLY A 225 2.38 11.74 2.31
CA GLY A 225 2.97 12.79 1.50
C GLY A 225 2.02 13.97 1.33
N ALA A 226 2.57 15.11 0.90
CA ALA A 226 1.80 16.33 0.71
C ALA A 226 0.67 16.16 -0.34
N GLU A 227 0.85 15.27 -1.30
CA GLU A 227 -0.13 14.94 -2.34
C GLU A 227 -1.37 14.24 -1.78
N GLY A 228 -1.30 13.73 -0.54
CA GLY A 228 -2.43 13.13 0.18
C GLY A 228 -3.37 14.15 0.84
N GLU A 229 -3.09 15.46 0.69
CA GLU A 229 -3.95 16.51 1.27
C GLU A 229 -5.39 16.42 0.79
N GLY A 230 -6.34 16.47 1.75
CA GLY A 230 -7.76 16.35 1.50
C GLY A 230 -8.26 14.92 1.32
N PHE A 231 -7.39 13.91 1.45
CA PHE A 231 -7.79 12.50 1.43
C PHE A 231 -7.76 11.88 2.83
N MET A 232 -8.60 10.84 3.01
CA MET A 232 -8.62 10.02 4.22
C MET A 232 -8.46 8.55 3.87
N ARG A 233 -7.61 7.81 4.62
CA ARG A 233 -7.42 6.39 4.43
C ARG A 233 -8.27 5.56 5.39
N TRP A 234 -9.08 4.68 4.83
CA TRP A 234 -9.86 3.69 5.54
C TRP A 234 -9.15 2.34 5.58
N ASN A 235 -9.23 1.63 6.70
CA ASN A 235 -8.87 0.23 6.81
C ASN A 235 -10.16 -0.61 6.85
N ILE A 236 -10.37 -1.44 5.82
CA ILE A 236 -11.57 -2.29 5.71
C ILE A 236 -11.34 -3.72 6.19
N ALA A 237 -10.15 -4.03 6.73
CA ALA A 237 -9.85 -5.30 7.38
C ALA A 237 -10.41 -5.32 8.80
N CYS A 238 -11.73 -5.22 8.89
CA CYS A 238 -12.49 -5.23 10.14
C CYS A 238 -13.80 -6.00 9.94
N PRO A 239 -14.50 -6.38 11.04
CA PRO A 239 -15.82 -6.96 10.94
C PRO A 239 -16.78 -6.06 10.15
N ARG A 240 -17.65 -6.65 9.34
CA ARG A 240 -18.64 -5.94 8.53
C ARG A 240 -19.47 -4.95 9.36
N SER A 241 -19.86 -5.32 10.57
CA SER A 241 -20.61 -4.46 11.49
C SER A 241 -19.85 -3.18 11.85
N SER A 242 -18.51 -3.27 12.01
CA SER A 242 -17.67 -2.10 12.28
C SER A 242 -17.56 -1.20 11.06
N LEU A 243 -17.43 -1.79 9.85
CA LEU A 243 -17.41 -1.02 8.60
C LEU A 243 -18.74 -0.28 8.39
N ILE A 244 -19.88 -0.97 8.56
CA ILE A 244 -21.22 -0.38 8.46
C ILE A 244 -21.32 0.82 9.38
N LYS A 245 -21.02 0.62 10.66
CA LYS A 245 -21.04 1.71 11.63
C LYS A 245 -20.12 2.87 11.26
N GLY A 246 -18.93 2.58 10.76
CA GLY A 246 -17.95 3.59 10.35
C GLY A 246 -18.47 4.47 9.21
N VAL A 247 -19.01 3.89 8.13
CA VAL A 247 -19.53 4.68 7.00
C VAL A 247 -20.80 5.47 7.36
N GLU A 248 -21.62 4.95 8.26
CA GLU A 248 -22.79 5.68 8.80
C GLU A 248 -22.35 6.88 9.64
N LEU A 249 -21.39 6.72 10.55
CA LEU A 249 -20.82 7.81 11.33
C LEU A 249 -20.21 8.90 10.44
N PHE A 250 -19.53 8.51 9.36
CA PHE A 250 -18.98 9.48 8.42
C PHE A 250 -20.10 10.23 7.67
N ARG A 251 -21.13 9.51 7.17
CA ARG A 251 -22.31 10.13 6.54
C ARG A 251 -22.98 11.15 7.47
N ASP A 252 -23.21 10.77 8.70
CA ASP A 252 -23.89 11.64 9.67
C ASP A 252 -23.03 12.87 10.02
N PHE A 253 -21.72 12.69 10.12
CA PHE A 253 -20.77 13.79 10.31
C PHE A 253 -20.82 14.80 9.17
N VAL A 254 -20.76 14.35 7.91
CA VAL A 254 -20.78 15.27 6.76
C VAL A 254 -22.14 15.91 6.57
N GLY A 255 -23.24 15.21 6.89
CA GLY A 255 -24.60 15.76 6.88
C GLY A 255 -24.85 16.85 7.94
N CYS A 256 -24.05 16.89 9.01
CA CYS A 256 -24.11 17.94 10.03
C CYS A 256 -23.09 19.07 9.77
N ALA A 257 -22.10 18.85 8.89
CA ALA A 257 -21.01 19.79 8.60
C ALA A 257 -21.30 20.68 7.38
N CYS A 258 -22.34 20.36 6.63
CA CYS A 258 -22.93 21.15 5.54
C CYS A 258 -24.19 21.84 6.04
#